data_9d0c990adeb8f315feeb0f6351e322f6
#
_entry.id   9d0c990adeb8f315feeb0f6351e322f6
#
_cell.length_a   1.000
_cell.length_b   1.000
_cell.length_c   1.000
_cell.angle_alpha   90.00
_cell.angle_beta   90.00
_cell.angle_gamma   90.00
#
_symmetry.space_group_name_H-M   'P 1'
#
loop_
_entity.id
_entity.type
_entity.pdbx_description
1 polymer ?
#
loop_
_entity_poly.entity_id
_entity_poly.type
_entity_poly.pdbx_seq_one_letter_code
_entity_poly.pdbx_strand_id
1 'polypeptide(L)'
;MSFLSARLSAHLALAAATLLSLPALAQTSGHDWQKTYSVNGSPSLTIETSDSGLEIASCGECKEIRVQVHAVRDLNEYRLEEHQDGDHVFFSFKEKPHIGVHFNWRNEGGTKVTVETPAHLDLDAKTADGNLTARELTGNLQVHSGDGSVTLEDVHGDLRLGSSDGNVVIRRASGTLEARGSDGHMTIDGQFTGVQLHTSDGNVDFTLSPGSQLNAASRIESSDGHVSVHVPSTLAADLDITTSDGHVDCSLPLTMDHYDSHGNHLQGHLNGGGTPLSVHTSDGNVRIAAI
;
A
#
# COMPACT_ATOMS: atom_id res chain seq x y z
N MET A 1 -9.69 69.93 -51.91
CA MET A 1 -8.52 69.08 -51.54
C MET A 1 -8.93 68.24 -50.39
N SER A 2 -9.37 66.98 -50.62
CA SER A 2 -9.85 66.04 -49.62
C SER A 2 -8.83 64.91 -49.52
N PHE A 3 -8.28 64.72 -48.32
CA PHE A 3 -7.41 63.59 -48.04
C PHE A 3 -8.24 62.45 -47.42
N LEU A 4 -8.36 61.36 -48.15
CA LEU A 4 -8.94 60.11 -47.72
C LEU A 4 -7.85 59.33 -46.95
N SER A 5 -8.04 59.10 -45.65
CA SER A 5 -7.19 58.18 -44.84
C SER A 5 -7.79 56.77 -44.79
N ALA A 6 -7.17 55.86 -45.51
CA ALA A 6 -7.50 54.42 -45.40
C ALA A 6 -6.92 53.78 -44.09
N ARG A 7 -7.78 53.28 -43.23
CA ARG A 7 -7.37 52.48 -42.09
C ARG A 7 -7.22 51.01 -42.49
N LEU A 8 -6.01 50.49 -42.40
CA LEU A 8 -5.68 49.10 -42.64
C LEU A 8 -5.91 48.34 -41.36
N SER A 9 -6.93 47.48 -41.29
CA SER A 9 -7.19 46.59 -40.16
C SER A 9 -6.39 45.31 -40.36
N ALA A 10 -5.37 45.12 -39.53
CA ALA A 10 -4.63 43.85 -39.47
C ALA A 10 -5.39 42.83 -38.61
N HIS A 11 -5.94 41.81 -39.22
CA HIS A 11 -6.47 40.66 -38.51
C HIS A 11 -5.31 39.73 -38.13
N LEU A 12 -4.99 39.67 -36.81
CA LEU A 12 -4.04 38.73 -36.24
C LEU A 12 -4.77 37.38 -36.07
N ALA A 13 -4.49 36.43 -36.95
CA ALA A 13 -4.96 35.06 -36.82
C ALA A 13 -4.13 34.33 -35.77
N LEU A 14 -4.71 34.08 -34.63
CA LEU A 14 -4.12 33.26 -33.57
C LEU A 14 -4.24 31.78 -33.99
N ALA A 15 -3.16 31.19 -34.48
CA ALA A 15 -3.09 29.76 -34.76
C ALA A 15 -2.94 29.00 -33.41
N ALA A 16 -4.00 28.36 -32.95
CA ALA A 16 -3.93 27.43 -31.86
C ALA A 16 -3.17 26.19 -32.32
N ALA A 17 -1.93 26.05 -31.88
CA ALA A 17 -1.16 24.81 -32.04
C ALA A 17 -1.72 23.76 -31.08
N THR A 18 -2.52 22.83 -31.57
CA THR A 18 -2.89 21.62 -30.87
C THR A 18 -1.63 20.74 -30.79
N LEU A 19 -1.01 20.69 -29.62
CA LEU A 19 0.03 19.70 -29.30
C LEU A 19 -0.64 18.32 -29.31
N LEU A 20 -0.53 17.61 -30.41
CA LEU A 20 -0.82 16.18 -30.46
C LEU A 20 0.27 15.49 -29.64
N SER A 21 -0.09 14.97 -28.46
CA SER A 21 0.76 14.07 -27.71
C SER A 21 0.93 12.77 -28.50
N LEU A 22 2.10 12.57 -29.06
CA LEU A 22 2.46 11.30 -29.68
C LEU A 22 2.48 10.22 -28.60
N PRO A 23 1.90 9.02 -28.84
CA PRO A 23 2.00 7.94 -27.90
C PRO A 23 3.48 7.60 -27.70
N ALA A 24 3.91 7.52 -26.44
CA ALA A 24 5.26 7.10 -26.10
C ALA A 24 5.47 5.65 -26.55
N LEU A 25 6.41 5.43 -27.46
CA LEU A 25 6.77 4.09 -27.91
C LEU A 25 7.52 3.37 -26.80
N ALA A 26 7.20 2.09 -26.59
CA ALA A 26 7.98 1.24 -25.69
C ALA A 26 9.39 1.06 -26.24
N GLN A 27 10.40 1.19 -25.39
CA GLN A 27 11.78 0.85 -25.70
C GLN A 27 12.08 -0.54 -25.15
N THR A 28 12.60 -1.41 -26.00
CA THR A 28 12.88 -2.81 -25.63
C THR A 28 14.29 -3.16 -26.08
N SER A 29 15.09 -3.74 -25.18
CA SER A 29 16.40 -4.27 -25.49
C SER A 29 16.69 -5.51 -24.64
N GLY A 30 16.64 -6.72 -25.25
CA GLY A 30 17.04 -7.97 -24.62
C GLY A 30 16.38 -8.25 -23.26
N HIS A 31 16.95 -7.67 -22.21
CA HIS A 31 16.50 -7.82 -20.82
C HIS A 31 15.72 -6.63 -20.28
N ASP A 32 15.70 -5.51 -21.00
CA ASP A 32 15.10 -4.27 -20.53
C ASP A 32 13.88 -3.87 -21.37
N TRP A 33 12.86 -3.42 -20.70
CA TRP A 33 11.68 -2.81 -21.30
C TRP A 33 11.29 -1.55 -20.53
N GLN A 34 10.88 -0.52 -21.24
CA GLN A 34 10.41 0.73 -20.64
C GLN A 34 9.30 1.35 -21.47
N LYS A 35 8.30 1.91 -20.77
CA LYS A 35 7.26 2.76 -21.39
C LYS A 35 6.80 3.83 -20.43
N THR A 36 6.43 4.98 -20.99
CA THR A 36 5.86 6.11 -20.25
C THR A 36 4.43 6.35 -20.74
N TYR A 37 3.51 6.54 -19.83
CA TYR A 37 2.10 6.78 -20.06
C TYR A 37 1.75 8.19 -19.57
N SER A 38 1.24 9.06 -20.42
CA SER A 38 0.78 10.40 -20.00
C SER A 38 -0.57 10.28 -19.30
N VAL A 39 -0.69 10.91 -18.14
CA VAL A 39 -1.93 10.94 -17.33
C VAL A 39 -2.27 12.37 -16.95
N ASN A 40 -3.57 12.69 -16.82
CA ASN A 40 -4.02 14.08 -16.63
C ASN A 40 -5.14 14.15 -15.62
N GLY A 41 -5.33 13.97 -14.59
CA GLY A 41 -6.51 14.05 -13.71
C GLY A 41 -6.42 13.14 -12.51
N SER A 42 -7.18 12.06 -12.55
CA SER A 42 -7.18 11.04 -11.48
C SER A 42 -6.52 9.77 -11.99
N PRO A 43 -5.18 9.68 -11.95
CA PRO A 43 -4.48 8.52 -12.45
C PRO A 43 -4.80 7.27 -11.65
N SER A 44 -4.90 6.16 -12.35
CA SER A 44 -5.02 4.83 -11.73
C SER A 44 -4.10 3.82 -12.39
N LEU A 45 -3.54 2.94 -11.58
CA LEU A 45 -2.62 1.90 -12.01
C LEU A 45 -3.08 0.53 -11.50
N THR A 46 -3.32 -0.38 -12.42
CA THR A 46 -3.42 -1.81 -12.11
C THR A 46 -2.13 -2.49 -12.56
N ILE A 47 -1.41 -3.10 -11.61
CA ILE A 47 -0.14 -3.76 -11.91
C ILE A 47 -0.09 -5.17 -11.32
N GLU A 48 0.29 -6.14 -12.16
CA GLU A 48 0.39 -7.53 -11.76
C GLU A 48 1.78 -8.09 -12.10
N THR A 49 2.44 -8.67 -11.12
CA THR A 49 3.71 -9.40 -11.31
C THR A 49 3.60 -10.80 -10.73
N SER A 50 4.49 -11.72 -11.13
CA SER A 50 4.65 -13.02 -10.44
C SER A 50 5.80 -12.97 -9.44
N ASP A 51 6.99 -13.38 -9.88
CA ASP A 51 8.17 -13.55 -9.01
C ASP A 51 9.11 -12.34 -9.03
N SER A 52 8.70 -11.28 -9.73
CA SER A 52 9.51 -10.07 -9.88
C SER A 52 9.36 -9.16 -8.68
N GLY A 53 10.47 -8.59 -8.21
CA GLY A 53 10.41 -7.48 -7.25
C GLY A 53 9.71 -6.29 -7.88
N LEU A 54 8.72 -5.71 -7.19
CA LEU A 54 7.94 -4.57 -7.64
C LEU A 54 8.23 -3.36 -6.74
N GLU A 55 8.77 -2.30 -7.33
CA GLU A 55 8.96 -1.02 -6.66
C GLU A 55 8.10 0.06 -7.30
N ILE A 56 7.26 0.72 -6.50
CA ILE A 56 6.41 1.83 -6.92
C ILE A 56 6.78 3.05 -6.07
N ALA A 57 7.16 4.14 -6.71
CA ALA A 57 7.52 5.36 -6.02
C ALA A 57 6.90 6.58 -6.69
N SER A 58 6.60 7.58 -5.87
CA SER A 58 6.11 8.85 -6.37
C SER A 58 7.23 9.65 -7.03
N CYS A 59 6.90 10.31 -8.14
CA CYS A 59 7.67 11.40 -8.72
C CYS A 59 7.10 12.79 -8.36
N GLY A 60 6.23 12.87 -7.36
CA GLY A 60 5.57 14.10 -6.94
C GLY A 60 4.40 14.50 -7.84
N GLU A 61 4.44 15.68 -8.38
CA GLU A 61 3.37 16.23 -9.25
C GLU A 61 3.60 15.95 -10.75
N CYS A 62 4.30 14.87 -11.09
CA CYS A 62 4.47 14.49 -12.48
C CYS A 62 3.11 14.11 -13.12
N LYS A 63 3.05 14.15 -14.45
CA LYS A 63 1.85 13.81 -15.22
C LYS A 63 2.08 12.60 -16.11
N GLU A 64 2.83 11.65 -15.57
CA GLU A 64 3.17 10.43 -16.28
C GLU A 64 3.32 9.27 -15.30
N ILE A 65 2.99 8.07 -15.77
CA ILE A 65 3.35 6.82 -15.13
C ILE A 65 4.44 6.19 -16.00
N ARG A 66 5.61 5.94 -15.41
CA ARG A 66 6.73 5.29 -16.11
C ARG A 66 6.94 3.91 -15.53
N VAL A 67 6.89 2.91 -16.38
CA VAL A 67 7.15 1.51 -16.00
C VAL A 67 8.43 1.07 -16.66
N GLN A 68 9.33 0.50 -15.87
CA GLN A 68 10.60 -0.07 -16.29
C GLN A 68 10.70 -1.51 -15.81
N VAL A 69 11.14 -2.40 -16.68
CA VAL A 69 11.41 -3.81 -16.36
C VAL A 69 12.87 -4.08 -16.61
N HIS A 70 13.53 -4.68 -15.65
CA HIS A 70 14.83 -5.30 -15.80
C HIS A 70 14.71 -6.80 -15.52
N ALA A 71 14.79 -7.62 -16.55
CA ALA A 71 14.61 -9.07 -16.45
C ALA A 71 15.97 -9.78 -16.38
N VAL A 72 16.08 -10.78 -15.51
CA VAL A 72 17.28 -11.62 -15.42
C VAL A 72 17.46 -12.51 -16.66
N ARG A 73 16.33 -12.92 -17.26
CA ARG A 73 16.31 -13.72 -18.50
C ARG A 73 15.83 -12.86 -19.67
N ASP A 74 15.93 -13.39 -20.88
CA ASP A 74 15.40 -12.75 -22.07
C ASP A 74 13.90 -12.45 -21.91
N LEU A 75 13.45 -11.27 -22.29
CA LEU A 75 12.04 -10.84 -22.18
C LEU A 75 11.06 -11.79 -22.88
N ASN A 76 11.52 -12.57 -23.85
CA ASN A 76 10.71 -13.60 -24.51
C ASN A 76 10.26 -14.73 -23.56
N GLU A 77 10.91 -14.90 -22.40
CA GLU A 77 10.52 -15.87 -21.37
C GLU A 77 9.39 -15.39 -20.47
N TYR A 78 9.03 -14.12 -20.62
CA TYR A 78 7.95 -13.49 -19.88
C TYR A 78 6.76 -13.17 -20.78
N ARG A 79 5.59 -13.06 -20.17
CA ARG A 79 4.39 -12.46 -20.77
C ARG A 79 4.29 -11.04 -20.24
N LEU A 80 4.45 -10.08 -21.13
CA LEU A 80 4.23 -8.66 -20.85
C LEU A 80 2.96 -8.23 -21.56
N GLU A 81 2.01 -7.70 -20.81
CA GLU A 81 0.76 -7.14 -21.31
C GLU A 81 0.61 -5.73 -20.74
N GLU A 82 0.25 -4.78 -21.58
CA GLU A 82 0.05 -3.39 -21.15
C GLU A 82 -1.00 -2.72 -22.02
N HIS A 83 -1.78 -1.86 -21.42
CA HIS A 83 -2.66 -0.94 -22.13
C HIS A 83 -2.96 0.29 -21.30
N GLN A 84 -3.40 1.35 -21.96
CA GLN A 84 -3.88 2.57 -21.33
C GLN A 84 -5.27 2.91 -21.86
N ASP A 85 -6.18 3.21 -20.95
CA ASP A 85 -7.51 3.77 -21.25
C ASP A 85 -7.72 5.05 -20.44
N GLY A 86 -7.62 6.19 -21.11
CA GLY A 86 -7.61 7.50 -20.45
C GLY A 86 -6.45 7.62 -19.44
N ASP A 87 -6.77 7.87 -18.17
CA ASP A 87 -5.80 7.98 -17.09
C ASP A 87 -5.56 6.64 -16.35
N HIS A 88 -6.22 5.56 -16.79
CA HIS A 88 -6.01 4.21 -16.28
C HIS A 88 -4.92 3.48 -17.06
N VAL A 89 -3.89 3.00 -16.34
CA VAL A 89 -2.82 2.18 -16.90
C VAL A 89 -2.93 0.78 -16.33
N PHE A 90 -2.95 -0.21 -17.22
CA PHE A 90 -2.82 -1.63 -16.87
C PHE A 90 -1.45 -2.12 -17.32
N PHE A 91 -0.77 -2.85 -16.42
CA PHE A 91 0.50 -3.49 -16.71
C PHE A 91 0.56 -4.87 -16.05
N SER A 92 0.94 -5.90 -16.80
CA SER A 92 1.13 -7.25 -16.30
C SER A 92 2.45 -7.82 -16.80
N PHE A 93 3.27 -8.33 -15.87
CA PHE A 93 4.54 -8.95 -16.17
C PHE A 93 4.70 -10.26 -15.41
N LYS A 94 4.57 -11.37 -16.12
CA LYS A 94 4.52 -12.72 -15.53
C LYS A 94 5.48 -13.65 -16.23
N GLU A 95 6.15 -14.52 -15.48
CA GLU A 95 6.97 -15.58 -16.04
C GLU A 95 6.11 -16.58 -16.81
N LYS A 96 6.59 -17.04 -17.97
CA LYS A 96 5.91 -18.10 -18.72
C LYS A 96 6.16 -19.44 -18.05
N PRO A 97 5.16 -20.35 -17.99
CA PRO A 97 5.37 -21.67 -17.43
C PRO A 97 6.47 -22.41 -18.20
N HIS A 98 7.49 -22.87 -17.51
CA HIS A 98 8.57 -23.66 -18.09
C HIS A 98 8.36 -25.13 -17.75
N ILE A 99 8.43 -25.99 -18.77
CA ILE A 99 8.50 -27.45 -18.60
C ILE A 99 9.97 -27.82 -18.56
N GLY A 100 10.57 -27.83 -17.37
CA GLY A 100 11.97 -28.23 -17.17
C GLY A 100 12.52 -27.74 -15.82
N VAL A 101 13.45 -28.51 -15.25
CA VAL A 101 14.15 -28.14 -14.01
C VAL A 101 15.42 -27.38 -14.40
N HIS A 102 15.43 -26.07 -14.24
CA HIS A 102 16.62 -25.25 -14.37
C HIS A 102 17.24 -24.98 -13.00
N PHE A 103 18.37 -25.60 -12.69
CA PHE A 103 19.19 -25.22 -11.55
C PHE A 103 20.03 -24.00 -11.93
N ASN A 104 19.60 -22.83 -11.56
CA ASN A 104 20.40 -21.61 -11.76
C ASN A 104 21.11 -21.24 -10.45
N TRP A 105 22.43 -21.46 -10.39
CA TRP A 105 23.29 -21.20 -9.21
C TRP A 105 23.90 -19.79 -9.23
N ARG A 106 23.38 -18.88 -10.03
CA ARG A 106 23.89 -17.50 -10.07
C ARG A 106 23.02 -16.60 -9.21
N ASN A 107 23.63 -16.04 -8.16
CA ASN A 107 23.15 -14.88 -7.42
C ASN A 107 23.24 -13.62 -8.31
N GLU A 108 22.47 -13.56 -9.37
CA GLU A 108 22.24 -12.33 -10.11
C GLU A 108 20.96 -11.74 -9.56
N GLY A 109 20.93 -10.42 -9.32
CA GLY A 109 19.77 -9.71 -8.77
C GLY A 109 18.49 -10.15 -9.48
N GLY A 110 17.41 -10.36 -8.73
CA GLY A 110 16.14 -10.86 -9.28
C GLY A 110 15.56 -9.92 -10.35
N THR A 111 14.65 -10.44 -11.15
CA THR A 111 13.85 -9.63 -12.08
C THR A 111 13.11 -8.52 -11.31
N LYS A 112 13.16 -7.31 -11.82
CA LYS A 112 12.62 -6.13 -11.15
C LYS A 112 11.72 -5.33 -12.07
N VAL A 113 10.59 -4.90 -11.52
CA VAL A 113 9.69 -3.91 -12.14
C VAL A 113 9.73 -2.66 -11.28
N THR A 114 10.05 -1.52 -11.88
CA THR A 114 10.08 -0.22 -11.22
C THR A 114 9.04 0.69 -11.84
N VAL A 115 8.27 1.37 -11.02
CA VAL A 115 7.23 2.31 -11.43
C VAL A 115 7.45 3.65 -10.77
N GLU A 116 7.53 4.70 -11.59
CA GLU A 116 7.43 6.09 -11.14
C GLU A 116 6.03 6.61 -11.50
N THR A 117 5.33 7.24 -10.54
CA THR A 117 3.93 7.65 -10.70
C THR A 117 3.65 8.97 -9.99
N PRO A 118 2.60 9.73 -10.36
CA PRO A 118 2.16 10.85 -9.53
C PRO A 118 1.88 10.44 -8.09
N ALA A 119 2.09 11.34 -7.13
CA ALA A 119 1.84 11.08 -5.72
C ALA A 119 0.37 10.71 -5.44
N HIS A 120 -0.57 11.36 -6.12
CA HIS A 120 -1.99 11.02 -6.05
C HIS A 120 -2.33 9.98 -7.10
N LEU A 121 -2.66 8.76 -6.64
CA LEU A 121 -2.89 7.59 -7.49
C LEU A 121 -3.85 6.61 -6.83
N ASP A 122 -4.81 6.08 -7.58
CA ASP A 122 -5.51 4.86 -7.22
C ASP A 122 -4.71 3.66 -7.70
N LEU A 123 -4.28 2.79 -6.77
CA LEU A 123 -3.39 1.66 -7.03
C LEU A 123 -4.09 0.33 -6.76
N ASP A 124 -4.04 -0.59 -7.72
CA ASP A 124 -4.29 -2.03 -7.53
C ASP A 124 -3.03 -2.80 -7.93
N ALA A 125 -2.24 -3.22 -6.95
CA ALA A 125 -0.98 -3.92 -7.14
C ALA A 125 -1.06 -5.37 -6.65
N LYS A 126 -0.67 -6.30 -7.51
CA LYS A 126 -0.67 -7.75 -7.20
C LYS A 126 0.68 -8.36 -7.52
N THR A 127 1.22 -9.11 -6.57
CA THR A 127 2.40 -9.96 -6.79
C THR A 127 2.15 -11.36 -6.23
N ALA A 128 2.78 -12.38 -6.82
CA ALA A 128 2.77 -13.71 -6.22
C ALA A 128 3.90 -13.82 -5.19
N ASP A 129 5.13 -14.09 -5.64
CA ASP A 129 6.27 -14.38 -4.76
C ASP A 129 7.26 -13.21 -4.68
N GLY A 130 7.12 -12.21 -5.55
CA GLY A 130 7.99 -11.03 -5.59
C GLY A 130 7.72 -10.07 -4.42
N ASN A 131 8.77 -9.48 -3.86
CA ASN A 131 8.62 -8.42 -2.87
C ASN A 131 8.01 -7.17 -3.51
N LEU A 132 7.09 -6.52 -2.79
CA LEU A 132 6.47 -5.26 -3.20
C LEU A 132 6.88 -4.14 -2.26
N THR A 133 7.32 -3.03 -2.83
CA THR A 133 7.56 -1.79 -2.09
C THR A 133 6.82 -0.64 -2.75
N ALA A 134 6.00 0.10 -1.98
CA ALA A 134 5.35 1.31 -2.45
C ALA A 134 5.65 2.48 -1.51
N ARG A 135 5.98 3.66 -2.08
CA ARG A 135 6.43 4.82 -1.30
C ARG A 135 5.82 6.12 -1.79
N GLU A 136 5.52 6.99 -0.82
CA GLU A 136 5.10 8.38 -1.06
C GLU A 136 3.84 8.50 -1.94
N LEU A 137 2.84 7.65 -1.67
CA LEU A 137 1.59 7.60 -2.41
C LEU A 137 0.39 8.06 -1.58
N THR A 138 -0.57 8.66 -2.25
CA THR A 138 -1.84 9.11 -1.66
C THR A 138 -3.01 8.69 -2.54
N GLY A 139 -4.00 8.03 -1.97
CA GLY A 139 -5.22 7.60 -2.68
C GLY A 139 -5.81 6.32 -2.13
N ASN A 140 -6.53 5.58 -2.97
CA ASN A 140 -7.00 4.24 -2.67
C ASN A 140 -5.90 3.24 -3.06
N LEU A 141 -5.26 2.63 -2.08
CA LEU A 141 -4.15 1.72 -2.31
C LEU A 141 -4.57 0.30 -1.96
N GLN A 142 -4.75 -0.52 -2.96
CA GLN A 142 -5.05 -1.94 -2.83
C GLN A 142 -3.82 -2.75 -3.22
N VAL A 143 -3.31 -3.56 -2.28
CA VAL A 143 -2.10 -4.36 -2.46
C VAL A 143 -2.39 -5.81 -2.09
N HIS A 144 -2.01 -6.74 -2.97
CA HIS A 144 -2.07 -8.17 -2.71
C HIS A 144 -0.72 -8.82 -2.97
N SER A 145 -0.25 -9.60 -2.01
CA SER A 145 0.94 -10.43 -2.14
C SER A 145 0.62 -11.88 -1.77
N GLY A 146 1.20 -12.84 -2.46
CA GLY A 146 1.26 -14.22 -2.00
C GLY A 146 2.35 -14.36 -0.92
N ASP A 147 3.50 -14.84 -1.31
CA ASP A 147 4.62 -15.17 -0.41
C ASP A 147 5.64 -14.04 -0.27
N GLY A 148 5.59 -13.05 -1.16
CA GLY A 148 6.50 -11.89 -1.14
C GLY A 148 6.20 -10.91 -0.02
N SER A 149 7.23 -10.33 0.57
CA SER A 149 7.08 -9.28 1.58
C SER A 149 6.55 -7.98 0.99
N VAL A 150 5.68 -7.29 1.73
CA VAL A 150 5.12 -6.00 1.36
C VAL A 150 5.67 -4.90 2.27
N THR A 151 6.18 -3.83 1.68
CA THR A 151 6.60 -2.62 2.40
C THR A 151 5.87 -1.42 1.85
N LEU A 152 5.09 -0.75 2.70
CA LEU A 152 4.44 0.53 2.40
C LEU A 152 5.07 1.63 3.27
N GLU A 153 5.51 2.72 2.67
CA GLU A 153 6.21 3.78 3.37
C GLU A 153 5.71 5.16 2.91
N ASP A 154 5.35 6.04 3.85
CA ASP A 154 4.78 7.37 3.57
C ASP A 154 3.54 7.29 2.65
N VAL A 155 2.57 6.43 3.02
CA VAL A 155 1.35 6.22 2.24
C VAL A 155 0.13 6.76 2.97
N HIS A 156 -0.79 7.39 2.22
CA HIS A 156 -1.92 8.11 2.79
C HIS A 156 -3.23 7.79 2.07
N GLY A 157 -4.30 7.62 2.81
CA GLY A 157 -5.65 7.41 2.27
C GLY A 157 -6.28 6.09 2.70
N ASP A 158 -7.01 5.43 1.81
CA ASP A 158 -7.67 4.15 2.09
C ASP A 158 -6.75 2.99 1.70
N LEU A 159 -6.20 2.32 2.72
CA LEU A 159 -5.23 1.24 2.53
C LEU A 159 -5.92 -0.12 2.69
N ARG A 160 -5.89 -0.96 1.66
CA ARG A 160 -6.35 -2.35 1.69
C ARG A 160 -5.22 -3.27 1.31
N LEU A 161 -4.88 -4.17 2.21
CA LEU A 161 -3.75 -5.06 2.05
C LEU A 161 -4.14 -6.52 2.32
N GLY A 162 -3.73 -7.42 1.43
CA GLY A 162 -3.80 -8.87 1.60
C GLY A 162 -2.42 -9.49 1.41
N SER A 163 -1.98 -10.33 2.35
CA SER A 163 -0.74 -11.11 2.25
C SER A 163 -1.01 -12.53 2.73
N SER A 164 -0.49 -13.54 2.01
CA SER A 164 -0.55 -14.91 2.53
C SER A 164 0.59 -15.13 3.53
N ASP A 165 1.79 -15.41 3.06
CA ASP A 165 2.91 -15.85 3.91
C ASP A 165 3.99 -14.76 4.09
N GLY A 166 3.92 -13.70 3.31
CA GLY A 166 4.90 -12.61 3.32
C GLY A 166 4.77 -11.67 4.52
N ASN A 167 5.89 -11.15 5.01
CA ASN A 167 5.86 -10.12 6.02
C ASN A 167 5.31 -8.81 5.48
N VAL A 168 4.57 -8.11 6.33
CA VAL A 168 3.99 -6.79 6.02
C VAL A 168 4.63 -5.73 6.90
N VAL A 169 5.17 -4.70 6.27
CA VAL A 169 5.73 -3.53 6.97
C VAL A 169 5.05 -2.27 6.44
N ILE A 170 4.33 -1.57 7.30
CA ILE A 170 3.72 -0.27 6.99
C ILE A 170 4.34 0.77 7.91
N ARG A 171 4.89 1.83 7.35
CA ARG A 171 5.53 2.92 8.10
C ARG A 171 5.03 4.28 7.65
N ARG A 172 4.81 5.16 8.62
CA ARG A 172 4.37 6.55 8.39
C ARG A 172 3.14 6.65 7.50
N ALA A 173 2.20 5.69 7.69
CA ALA A 173 0.93 5.71 6.98
C ALA A 173 -0.09 6.61 7.66
N SER A 174 -1.13 7.01 6.92
CA SER A 174 -2.30 7.68 7.52
C SER A 174 -3.58 7.42 6.74
N GLY A 175 -4.71 7.47 7.44
CA GLY A 175 -6.03 7.26 6.84
C GLY A 175 -6.77 6.06 7.42
N THR A 176 -7.38 5.23 6.60
CA THR A 176 -8.00 3.96 7.01
C THR A 176 -7.12 2.78 6.64
N LEU A 177 -7.16 1.73 7.44
CA LEU A 177 -6.41 0.50 7.19
C LEU A 177 -7.32 -0.73 7.27
N GLU A 178 -7.36 -1.50 6.20
CA GLU A 178 -7.86 -2.88 6.19
C GLU A 178 -6.72 -3.80 5.77
N ALA A 179 -6.24 -4.66 6.69
CA ALA A 179 -5.15 -5.59 6.42
C ALA A 179 -5.54 -7.01 6.78
N ARG A 180 -5.25 -7.94 5.90
CA ARG A 180 -5.46 -9.37 6.10
C ARG A 180 -4.19 -10.14 5.81
N GLY A 181 -3.83 -11.06 6.70
CA GLY A 181 -2.69 -11.96 6.55
C GLY A 181 -3.03 -13.37 6.95
N SER A 182 -2.14 -14.30 6.62
CA SER A 182 -2.16 -15.64 7.19
C SER A 182 -0.99 -15.83 8.14
N ASP A 183 0.22 -16.10 7.64
CA ASP A 183 1.34 -16.57 8.48
C ASP A 183 2.43 -15.51 8.72
N GLY A 184 2.44 -14.46 7.92
CA GLY A 184 3.48 -13.43 7.98
C GLY A 184 3.37 -12.49 9.17
N HIS A 185 4.51 -11.98 9.62
CA HIS A 185 4.57 -10.95 10.66
C HIS A 185 4.12 -9.58 10.11
N MET A 186 3.25 -8.88 10.85
CA MET A 186 2.79 -7.54 10.50
C MET A 186 3.37 -6.49 11.44
N THR A 187 4.15 -5.56 10.91
CA THR A 187 4.62 -4.37 11.63
C THR A 187 4.00 -3.13 11.03
N ILE A 188 3.17 -2.45 11.77
CA ILE A 188 2.36 -1.34 11.27
C ILE A 188 2.52 -0.12 12.18
N ASP A 189 2.91 0.99 11.59
CA ASP A 189 3.02 2.29 12.24
C ASP A 189 2.35 3.38 11.42
N GLY A 190 1.47 4.19 12.06
CA GLY A 190 0.79 5.26 11.35
C GLY A 190 -0.26 6.01 12.17
N GLN A 191 -0.82 7.05 11.55
CA GLN A 191 -1.92 7.86 12.07
C GLN A 191 -3.25 7.41 11.46
N PHE A 192 -3.93 6.47 12.09
CA PHE A 192 -5.15 5.90 11.54
C PHE A 192 -6.42 6.49 12.15
N THR A 193 -7.46 6.56 11.32
CA THR A 193 -8.83 6.95 11.70
C THR A 193 -9.77 5.76 11.86
N GLY A 194 -9.38 4.60 11.35
CA GLY A 194 -10.07 3.32 11.49
C GLY A 194 -9.15 2.18 11.07
N VAL A 195 -9.21 1.06 11.80
CA VAL A 195 -8.34 -0.10 11.57
C VAL A 195 -9.16 -1.38 11.60
N GLN A 196 -9.00 -2.20 10.57
CA GLN A 196 -9.49 -3.58 10.52
C GLN A 196 -8.32 -4.48 10.15
N LEU A 197 -7.76 -5.18 11.12
CA LEU A 197 -6.61 -6.05 10.93
C LEU A 197 -6.98 -7.46 11.34
N HIS A 198 -6.69 -8.42 10.47
CA HIS A 198 -6.89 -9.83 10.75
C HIS A 198 -5.71 -10.65 10.24
N THR A 199 -5.18 -11.53 11.08
CA THR A 199 -4.19 -12.54 10.69
C THR A 199 -4.53 -13.88 11.31
N SER A 200 -4.08 -14.98 10.70
CA SER A 200 -4.24 -16.32 11.29
C SER A 200 -3.11 -16.59 12.28
N ASP A 201 -1.92 -16.92 11.80
CA ASP A 201 -0.81 -17.40 12.64
C ASP A 201 0.29 -16.35 12.83
N GLY A 202 0.13 -15.18 12.22
CA GLY A 202 1.12 -14.12 12.25
C GLY A 202 1.11 -13.29 13.53
N ASN A 203 2.28 -12.87 13.98
CA ASN A 203 2.37 -11.87 15.04
C ASN A 203 2.05 -10.45 14.49
N VAL A 204 1.48 -9.63 15.36
CA VAL A 204 1.12 -8.26 15.02
C VAL A 204 1.80 -7.28 15.97
N ASP A 205 2.64 -6.39 15.42
CA ASP A 205 3.14 -5.20 16.09
C ASP A 205 2.49 -3.96 15.49
N PHE A 206 1.52 -3.39 16.20
CA PHE A 206 0.72 -2.28 15.73
C PHE A 206 0.96 -1.03 16.59
N THR A 207 1.33 0.07 15.94
CA THR A 207 1.56 1.37 16.59
C THR A 207 0.65 2.43 16.00
N LEU A 208 -0.24 2.98 16.83
CA LEU A 208 -0.93 4.23 16.53
C LEU A 208 0.02 5.39 16.83
N SER A 209 0.48 6.10 15.82
CA SER A 209 1.35 7.27 15.98
C SER A 209 0.62 8.44 16.64
N PRO A 210 1.34 9.37 17.32
CA PRO A 210 0.76 10.57 17.88
C PRO A 210 -0.05 11.38 16.87
N GLY A 211 -1.23 11.85 17.27
CA GLY A 211 -2.18 12.54 16.39
C GLY A 211 -3.23 11.63 15.79
N SER A 212 -3.18 10.32 16.01
CA SER A 212 -4.26 9.40 15.63
C SER A 212 -5.56 9.72 16.35
N GLN A 213 -6.65 9.67 15.62
CA GLN A 213 -8.02 9.84 16.14
C GLN A 213 -8.90 8.77 15.52
N LEU A 214 -9.27 7.77 16.30
CA LEU A 214 -10.18 6.74 15.81
C LEU A 214 -11.58 7.34 15.67
N ASN A 215 -12.09 7.37 14.45
CA ASN A 215 -13.44 7.86 14.12
C ASN A 215 -14.41 6.72 13.79
N ALA A 216 -13.86 5.51 13.61
CA ALA A 216 -14.61 4.29 13.36
C ALA A 216 -14.12 3.18 14.27
N ALA A 217 -15.03 2.28 14.65
CA ALA A 217 -14.72 1.11 15.45
C ALA A 217 -13.55 0.34 14.82
N SER A 218 -12.51 0.13 15.60
CA SER A 218 -11.27 -0.50 15.16
C SER A 218 -11.12 -1.89 15.77
N ARG A 219 -10.62 -2.83 14.99
CA ARG A 219 -10.46 -4.22 15.37
C ARG A 219 -9.11 -4.77 14.92
N ILE A 220 -8.43 -5.45 15.82
CA ILE A 220 -7.19 -6.18 15.58
C ILE A 220 -7.39 -7.61 16.06
N GLU A 221 -7.31 -8.57 15.15
CA GLU A 221 -7.55 -9.98 15.42
C GLU A 221 -6.38 -10.83 14.93
N SER A 222 -5.96 -11.78 15.78
CA SER A 222 -5.09 -12.88 15.39
C SER A 222 -5.72 -14.18 15.90
N SER A 223 -5.49 -15.31 15.22
CA SER A 223 -5.84 -16.60 15.81
C SER A 223 -4.72 -17.05 16.75
N ASP A 224 -3.53 -17.38 16.23
CA ASP A 224 -2.46 -18.02 17.01
C ASP A 224 -1.24 -17.12 17.27
N GLY A 225 -1.33 -15.84 16.89
CA GLY A 225 -0.22 -14.90 17.02
C GLY A 225 -0.26 -14.05 18.28
N HIS A 226 0.90 -13.57 18.70
CA HIS A 226 0.99 -12.50 19.69
C HIS A 226 0.62 -11.15 19.09
N VAL A 227 -0.16 -10.37 19.84
CA VAL A 227 -0.57 -9.02 19.41
C VAL A 227 0.02 -7.99 20.37
N SER A 228 0.85 -7.10 19.84
CA SER A 228 1.42 -5.96 20.56
C SER A 228 0.84 -4.66 19.99
N VAL A 229 0.19 -3.88 20.84
CA VAL A 229 -0.45 -2.62 20.44
C VAL A 229 0.15 -1.47 21.23
N HIS A 230 0.65 -0.47 20.52
CA HIS A 230 1.16 0.75 21.10
C HIS A 230 0.26 1.93 20.72
N VAL A 231 -0.20 2.67 21.72
CA VAL A 231 -1.10 3.81 21.49
C VAL A 231 -0.57 5.09 22.13
N PRO A 232 -0.87 6.27 21.56
CA PRO A 232 -0.50 7.51 22.20
C PRO A 232 -1.25 7.69 23.53
N SER A 233 -0.59 8.21 24.55
CA SER A 233 -1.17 8.47 25.85
C SER A 233 -2.38 9.42 25.82
N THR A 234 -2.57 10.14 24.72
CA THR A 234 -3.69 11.08 24.49
C THR A 234 -4.89 10.45 23.79
N LEU A 235 -4.79 9.17 23.36
CA LEU A 235 -5.90 8.48 22.69
C LEU A 235 -7.09 8.34 23.66
N ALA A 236 -8.30 8.72 23.22
CA ALA A 236 -9.55 8.43 23.90
C ALA A 236 -10.24 7.26 23.19
N ALA A 237 -10.45 6.16 23.88
CA ALA A 237 -11.05 4.94 23.30
C ALA A 237 -11.68 4.05 24.37
N ASP A 238 -12.68 3.28 23.95
CA ASP A 238 -13.25 2.18 24.72
C ASP A 238 -12.50 0.89 24.33
N LEU A 239 -11.79 0.30 25.26
CA LEU A 239 -10.95 -0.87 25.01
C LEU A 239 -11.69 -2.16 25.38
N ASP A 240 -11.65 -3.14 24.51
CA ASP A 240 -12.08 -4.53 24.73
C ASP A 240 -10.99 -5.48 24.25
N ILE A 241 -10.26 -6.07 25.20
CA ILE A 241 -9.07 -6.87 24.92
C ILE A 241 -9.28 -8.27 25.45
N THR A 242 -9.22 -9.27 24.58
CA THR A 242 -9.45 -10.68 24.94
C THR A 242 -8.43 -11.61 24.32
N THR A 243 -8.11 -12.68 25.07
CA THR A 243 -7.44 -13.86 24.55
C THR A 243 -8.12 -15.10 25.13
N SER A 244 -8.14 -16.22 24.39
CA SER A 244 -8.72 -17.46 24.90
C SER A 244 -7.70 -18.23 25.74
N ASP A 245 -6.51 -18.51 25.20
CA ASP A 245 -5.44 -19.29 25.84
C ASP A 245 -4.15 -18.47 25.96
N GLY A 246 -4.26 -17.27 26.45
CA GLY A 246 -3.13 -16.37 26.64
C GLY A 246 -3.30 -15.47 27.85
N HIS A 247 -2.53 -14.41 27.87
CA HIS A 247 -2.56 -13.39 28.92
C HIS A 247 -2.65 -11.99 28.31
N VAL A 248 -3.45 -11.11 28.93
CA VAL A 248 -3.55 -9.69 28.59
C VAL A 248 -2.65 -8.89 29.53
N ASP A 249 -1.64 -8.23 28.98
CA ASP A 249 -0.76 -7.27 29.66
C ASP A 249 -1.10 -5.85 29.20
N CYS A 250 -1.69 -5.06 30.10
CA CYS A 250 -2.06 -3.68 29.84
C CYS A 250 -1.36 -2.73 30.80
N SER A 251 -0.53 -1.84 30.27
CA SER A 251 0.17 -0.81 31.04
C SER A 251 -0.43 0.59 30.89
N LEU A 252 -1.63 0.71 30.30
CA LEU A 252 -2.33 1.98 30.12
C LEU A 252 -3.08 2.40 31.40
N PRO A 253 -3.20 3.70 31.67
CA PRO A 253 -4.00 4.22 32.77
C PRO A 253 -5.51 4.17 32.43
N LEU A 254 -6.13 3.01 32.60
CA LEU A 254 -7.54 2.80 32.28
C LEU A 254 -8.46 3.03 33.49
N THR A 255 -9.66 3.56 33.22
CA THR A 255 -10.80 3.32 34.11
C THR A 255 -11.38 1.96 33.76
N MET A 256 -11.14 0.96 34.59
CA MET A 256 -11.56 -0.41 34.34
C MET A 256 -13.03 -0.64 34.64
N ASP A 257 -13.74 -1.27 33.71
CA ASP A 257 -15.10 -1.77 33.90
C ASP A 257 -15.09 -3.25 34.26
N HIS A 258 -14.20 -4.02 33.62
CA HIS A 258 -14.05 -5.45 33.84
C HIS A 258 -12.59 -5.90 33.69
N TYR A 259 -12.17 -6.78 34.60
CA TYR A 259 -10.92 -7.54 34.46
C TYR A 259 -11.17 -8.93 34.99
N ASP A 260 -11.00 -9.93 34.13
CA ASP A 260 -11.24 -11.31 34.55
C ASP A 260 -10.13 -11.82 35.49
N SER A 261 -10.52 -12.67 36.43
CA SER A 261 -9.62 -13.31 37.41
C SER A 261 -8.53 -14.17 36.75
N HIS A 262 -8.73 -14.63 35.53
CA HIS A 262 -7.74 -15.41 34.76
C HIS A 262 -6.76 -14.51 33.97
N GLY A 263 -7.04 -13.19 33.90
CA GLY A 263 -6.17 -12.23 33.24
C GLY A 263 -6.22 -12.31 31.70
N ASN A 264 -7.30 -12.85 31.16
CA ASN A 264 -7.47 -13.04 29.72
C ASN A 264 -8.54 -12.15 29.06
N HIS A 265 -9.26 -11.33 29.86
CA HIS A 265 -10.21 -10.35 29.36
C HIS A 265 -10.13 -9.04 30.15
N LEU A 266 -10.00 -7.94 29.43
CA LEU A 266 -9.96 -6.60 29.99
C LEU A 266 -10.89 -5.67 29.19
N GLN A 267 -11.78 -4.96 29.90
CA GLN A 267 -12.58 -3.87 29.36
C GLN A 267 -12.37 -2.60 30.18
N GLY A 268 -12.29 -1.47 29.52
CA GLY A 268 -12.13 -0.19 30.21
C GLY A 268 -12.05 0.99 29.26
N HIS A 269 -12.02 2.15 29.85
CA HIS A 269 -12.00 3.44 29.16
C HIS A 269 -10.63 4.12 29.29
N LEU A 270 -10.04 4.44 28.15
CA LEU A 270 -8.83 5.25 28.07
C LEU A 270 -9.23 6.72 27.87
N ASN A 271 -8.75 7.62 28.76
CA ASN A 271 -9.03 9.06 28.73
C ASN A 271 -10.52 9.42 28.63
N GLY A 272 -11.36 8.70 29.38
CA GLY A 272 -12.81 8.94 29.45
C GLY A 272 -13.63 8.21 28.38
N GLY A 273 -12.99 7.32 27.63
CA GLY A 273 -13.67 6.53 26.61
C GLY A 273 -13.82 7.24 25.27
N GLY A 274 -14.39 6.53 24.30
CA GLY A 274 -14.58 7.06 22.94
C GLY A 274 -14.91 5.97 21.93
N THR A 275 -14.25 6.02 20.77
CA THR A 275 -14.45 5.03 19.71
C THR A 275 -13.93 3.67 20.15
N PRO A 276 -14.67 2.56 19.92
CA PRO A 276 -14.24 1.22 20.30
C PRO A 276 -12.95 0.79 19.59
N LEU A 277 -12.02 0.24 20.37
CA LEU A 277 -10.85 -0.49 19.91
C LEU A 277 -10.85 -1.88 20.53
N SER A 278 -11.11 -2.89 19.72
CA SER A 278 -11.10 -4.27 20.16
C SER A 278 -9.84 -4.99 19.67
N VAL A 279 -9.22 -5.76 20.58
CA VAL A 279 -8.03 -6.58 20.28
C VAL A 279 -8.32 -7.99 20.74
N HIS A 280 -8.23 -8.95 19.84
CA HIS A 280 -8.52 -10.35 20.11
C HIS A 280 -7.45 -11.27 19.55
N THR A 281 -7.06 -12.28 20.34
CA THR A 281 -6.33 -13.45 19.85
C THR A 281 -6.90 -14.72 20.50
N SER A 282 -6.75 -15.87 19.84
CA SER A 282 -7.13 -17.15 20.48
C SER A 282 -5.98 -17.67 21.33
N ASP A 283 -4.84 -18.00 20.73
CA ASP A 283 -3.72 -18.69 21.41
C ASP A 283 -2.48 -17.81 21.60
N GLY A 284 -2.64 -16.55 21.71
CA GLY A 284 -1.51 -15.61 21.87
C GLY A 284 -1.66 -14.71 23.09
N ASN A 285 -0.57 -14.05 23.46
CA ASN A 285 -0.63 -12.98 24.44
C ASN A 285 -0.95 -11.65 23.75
N VAL A 286 -1.74 -10.83 24.43
CA VAL A 286 -1.99 -9.46 24.01
C VAL A 286 -1.26 -8.50 24.95
N ARG A 287 -0.46 -7.63 24.38
CA ARG A 287 0.19 -6.55 25.11
C ARG A 287 -0.30 -5.20 24.57
N ILE A 288 -0.72 -4.32 25.48
CA ILE A 288 -1.07 -2.95 25.10
C ILE A 288 -0.37 -1.95 26.02
N ALA A 289 0.30 -0.96 25.40
CA ALA A 289 1.13 0.00 26.12
C ALA A 289 1.05 1.40 25.48
N ALA A 290 1.43 2.42 26.27
CA ALA A 290 1.64 3.76 25.74
C ALA A 290 2.97 3.86 24.98
N ILE A 291 3.00 4.75 23.96
CA ILE A 291 4.23 5.23 23.31
C ILE A 291 4.74 6.49 24.01
#